data_1e7fb34402c8ac5b534658cef506a029
#
_entry.id   1e7fb34402c8ac5b534658cef506a029
#
_cell.length_a   1.000
_cell.length_b   1.000
_cell.length_c   1.000
_cell.angle_alpha   90.00
_cell.angle_beta   90.00
_cell.angle_gamma   90.00
#
_symmetry.space_group_name_H-M   'P 1'
#
loop_
_entity.id
_entity.type
_entity.pdbx_description
1 polymer ?
#
loop_
_entity_poly.entity_id
_entity_poly.type
_entity_poly.pdbx_seq_one_letter_code
_entity_poly.pdbx_strand_id
1 'polypeptide(L)'
;MATAADKNLCTICNKERRTVKCEGCSQNFCYNHLENHRQELSKQLDDVEVAHDLFRQTLTEKISQPQKHPLIEQINKWEYESINKIRQTAEEARQFLFKHTTRHITQIEDGLNKLTDQLRQCRQDNDFVEIDVYKWEEQLARLQEELIRPANIRVRQDSTPFITKIDIDVSDKDFIFKARWIHDGITVAGGNGQGNTLNQLYCPWSVFVDDDQTIYIADCYNHRILEWKYSATYGQVVAGGNGEGNRPDQLNGPTDVIVDKENDCLIICDRRNRQVVQWPRRNGTNGQIIISDIDCWSLAMDNNGYLYVSDTDHHEVRRWKMGDTSGTVVAGGNGKGNHLNQFDCPTYIFVDENRSVYVSDQNNHRVMKWMEGAKEGIVVAGSQHQGNDLTQLSCPSGVTVDQMGTVYVVDSWNHRVMCWSKEATQGNVVVGGNEHGEQANQLNHPLGLSFDQKRNLYVTDQNNHRIQKFNIDSSSHS
;
A
#
# COMPACT_ATOMS: atom_id res chain seq x y z
N MET A 1 -21.01 -39.20 70.68
CA MET A 1 -19.68 -39.12 70.07
C MET A 1 -19.49 -37.71 69.58
N ALA A 2 -18.65 -36.94 70.33
CA ALA A 2 -18.36 -35.57 69.96
C ALA A 2 -17.31 -35.61 68.87
N THR A 3 -17.60 -35.12 67.69
CA THR A 3 -16.67 -34.92 66.58
C THR A 3 -15.56 -33.98 67.02
N ALA A 4 -14.29 -34.41 66.88
CA ALA A 4 -13.13 -33.59 67.19
C ALA A 4 -13.13 -32.32 66.31
N ALA A 5 -13.19 -31.18 66.98
CA ALA A 5 -12.98 -29.88 66.30
C ALA A 5 -11.53 -29.84 65.84
N ASP A 6 -11.32 -29.71 64.53
CA ASP A 6 -10.01 -29.45 63.95
C ASP A 6 -9.38 -28.24 64.64
N LYS A 7 -8.34 -28.49 65.43
CA LYS A 7 -7.55 -27.43 66.09
C LYS A 7 -6.54 -26.86 65.10
N ASN A 8 -6.95 -25.82 64.35
CA ASN A 8 -6.04 -25.18 63.43
C ASN A 8 -5.05 -24.25 64.18
N LEU A 9 -3.78 -24.37 63.82
CA LEU A 9 -2.69 -23.53 64.37
C LEU A 9 -2.70 -22.13 63.76
N CYS A 10 -2.47 -21.09 64.59
CA CYS A 10 -2.29 -19.75 64.11
C CYS A 10 -0.95 -19.65 63.36
N THR A 11 -0.98 -19.12 62.12
CA THR A 11 0.19 -19.03 61.23
C THR A 11 1.32 -18.17 61.82
N ILE A 12 0.99 -17.18 62.70
CA ILE A 12 2.01 -16.28 63.28
C ILE A 12 2.60 -16.83 64.59
N CYS A 13 1.76 -17.26 65.53
CA CYS A 13 2.26 -17.67 66.83
C CYS A 13 2.33 -19.16 67.09
N ASN A 14 1.95 -19.97 66.12
CA ASN A 14 1.98 -21.44 66.11
C ASN A 14 1.32 -22.11 67.34
N LYS A 15 0.32 -21.40 67.98
CA LYS A 15 -0.41 -21.90 69.13
C LYS A 15 -1.75 -22.46 68.74
N GLU A 16 -2.13 -23.58 69.34
CA GLU A 16 -3.47 -24.14 69.22
C GLU A 16 -4.49 -23.21 69.91
N ARG A 17 -5.22 -22.43 69.10
CA ARG A 17 -6.34 -21.53 69.57
C ARG A 17 -7.45 -21.59 68.54
N ARG A 18 -8.60 -21.00 68.91
CA ARG A 18 -9.64 -20.71 67.92
C ARG A 18 -9.04 -19.76 66.89
N THR A 19 -8.95 -20.24 65.65
CA THR A 19 -8.47 -19.45 64.50
C THR A 19 -9.56 -19.16 63.53
N VAL A 20 -9.45 -18.04 62.81
CA VAL A 20 -10.30 -17.65 61.69
C VAL A 20 -9.42 -17.70 60.44
N LYS A 21 -9.90 -18.34 59.41
CA LYS A 21 -9.22 -18.39 58.09
C LYS A 21 -9.48 -17.09 57.36
N CYS A 22 -8.44 -16.44 56.89
CA CYS A 22 -8.56 -15.31 55.97
C CYS A 22 -8.83 -15.87 54.57
N GLU A 23 -9.92 -15.48 53.94
CA GLU A 23 -10.28 -15.95 52.61
C GLU A 23 -9.31 -15.46 51.52
N GLY A 24 -8.74 -14.26 51.67
CA GLY A 24 -7.82 -13.67 50.74
C GLY A 24 -6.45 -14.38 50.71
N CYS A 25 -5.77 -14.50 51.86
CA CYS A 25 -4.45 -15.15 51.92
C CYS A 25 -4.51 -16.64 52.31
N SER A 26 -5.70 -17.18 52.58
CA SER A 26 -5.96 -18.56 53.01
C SER A 26 -5.23 -19.01 54.28
N GLN A 27 -4.69 -18.08 55.07
CA GLN A 27 -3.97 -18.35 56.34
C GLN A 27 -4.91 -18.33 57.54
N ASN A 28 -4.56 -19.05 58.61
CA ASN A 28 -5.32 -19.13 59.84
C ASN A 28 -4.72 -18.20 60.89
N PHE A 29 -5.53 -17.29 61.45
CA PHE A 29 -5.09 -16.34 62.46
C PHE A 29 -5.88 -16.50 63.77
N CYS A 30 -5.22 -16.42 64.94
CA CYS A 30 -5.92 -16.25 66.20
C CYS A 30 -6.46 -14.77 66.26
N TYR A 31 -7.44 -14.54 67.14
CA TYR A 31 -8.12 -13.26 67.22
C TYR A 31 -7.18 -12.05 67.21
N ASN A 32 -6.13 -12.04 68.04
CA ASN A 32 -5.16 -10.94 68.11
C ASN A 32 -4.36 -10.74 66.84
N HIS A 33 -3.98 -11.84 66.17
CA HIS A 33 -3.21 -11.74 64.93
C HIS A 33 -4.07 -11.49 63.69
N LEU A 34 -5.37 -11.83 63.76
CA LEU A 34 -6.33 -11.42 62.74
C LEU A 34 -6.54 -9.90 62.73
N GLU A 35 -6.60 -9.29 63.90
CA GLU A 35 -6.68 -7.84 64.02
C GLU A 35 -5.45 -7.13 63.43
N ASN A 36 -4.25 -7.60 63.81
CA ASN A 36 -3.00 -7.07 63.22
C ASN A 36 -2.94 -7.26 61.70
N HIS A 37 -3.41 -8.39 61.18
CA HIS A 37 -3.46 -8.64 59.78
C HIS A 37 -4.44 -7.69 59.06
N ARG A 38 -5.60 -7.39 59.66
CA ARG A 38 -6.55 -6.41 59.14
C ARG A 38 -5.99 -4.98 59.17
N GLN A 39 -5.25 -4.59 60.21
CA GLN A 39 -4.59 -3.29 60.29
C GLN A 39 -3.52 -3.15 59.20
N GLU A 40 -2.75 -4.20 58.92
CA GLU A 40 -1.79 -4.18 57.82
C GLU A 40 -2.46 -4.08 56.45
N LEU A 41 -3.58 -4.79 56.22
CA LEU A 41 -4.38 -4.69 54.99
C LEU A 41 -5.01 -3.29 54.86
N SER A 42 -5.48 -2.68 55.96
CA SER A 42 -5.99 -1.30 55.94
C SER A 42 -4.91 -0.31 55.51
N LYS A 43 -3.68 -0.45 56.03
CA LYS A 43 -2.57 0.40 55.61
C LYS A 43 -2.21 0.23 54.12
N GLN A 44 -2.23 -1.01 53.61
CA GLN A 44 -2.03 -1.24 52.22
C GLN A 44 -3.14 -0.66 51.33
N LEU A 45 -4.40 -0.65 51.84
CA LEU A 45 -5.49 0.00 51.14
C LEU A 45 -5.31 1.53 51.10
N ASP A 46 -4.89 2.15 52.20
CA ASP A 46 -4.57 3.58 52.25
C ASP A 46 -3.47 3.95 51.23
N ASP A 47 -2.42 3.10 51.10
CA ASP A 47 -1.34 3.28 50.11
C ASP A 47 -1.87 3.18 48.65
N VAL A 48 -2.81 2.27 48.39
CA VAL A 48 -3.47 2.14 47.09
C VAL A 48 -4.37 3.35 46.77
N GLU A 49 -5.10 3.86 47.78
CA GLU A 49 -5.93 5.07 47.60
C GLU A 49 -5.08 6.31 47.26
N VAL A 50 -3.97 6.50 47.96
CA VAL A 50 -3.00 7.58 47.64
C VAL A 50 -2.45 7.44 46.23
N ALA A 51 -2.04 6.22 45.82
CA ALA A 51 -1.56 5.97 44.47
C ALA A 51 -2.63 6.21 43.39
N HIS A 52 -3.88 5.81 43.66
CA HIS A 52 -5.00 6.04 42.78
C HIS A 52 -5.27 7.56 42.59
N ASP A 53 -5.26 8.34 43.68
CA ASP A 53 -5.53 9.77 43.58
C ASP A 53 -4.42 10.51 42.83
N LEU A 54 -3.15 10.14 43.05
CA LEU A 54 -2.02 10.67 42.29
C LEU A 54 -2.14 10.35 40.81
N PHE A 55 -2.50 9.09 40.46
CA PHE A 55 -2.71 8.67 39.09
C PHE A 55 -3.86 9.46 38.45
N ARG A 56 -4.97 9.64 39.15
CA ARG A 56 -6.13 10.43 38.70
C ARG A 56 -5.77 11.89 38.42
N GLN A 57 -4.96 12.49 39.27
CA GLN A 57 -4.46 13.85 39.08
C GLN A 57 -3.61 13.93 37.82
N THR A 58 -2.66 13.00 37.66
CA THR A 58 -1.78 12.91 36.48
C THR A 58 -2.59 12.73 35.19
N LEU A 59 -3.64 11.90 35.23
CA LEU A 59 -4.53 11.66 34.10
C LEU A 59 -5.29 12.95 33.73
N THR A 60 -5.81 13.67 34.75
CA THR A 60 -6.53 14.92 34.52
C THR A 60 -5.63 16.01 33.93
N GLU A 61 -4.36 16.08 34.33
CA GLU A 61 -3.38 16.99 33.74
C GLU A 61 -3.11 16.66 32.28
N LYS A 62 -2.96 15.38 31.96
CA LYS A 62 -2.74 14.93 30.56
C LYS A 62 -3.95 15.17 29.66
N ILE A 63 -5.16 14.94 30.16
CA ILE A 63 -6.40 15.21 29.42
C ILE A 63 -6.60 16.72 29.18
N SER A 64 -6.25 17.56 30.14
CA SER A 64 -6.44 19.02 30.02
C SER A 64 -5.44 19.71 29.10
N GLN A 65 -4.30 19.10 28.81
CA GLN A 65 -3.23 19.70 28.02
C GLN A 65 -2.59 18.69 27.01
N PRO A 66 -3.38 18.09 26.11
CA PRO A 66 -2.88 17.12 25.16
C PRO A 66 -1.80 17.69 24.21
N GLN A 67 -1.83 19.01 23.97
CA GLN A 67 -0.86 19.72 23.13
C GLN A 67 0.55 19.77 23.73
N LYS A 68 0.75 19.43 25.01
CA LYS A 68 2.08 19.30 25.65
C LYS A 68 2.68 17.91 25.54
N HIS A 69 2.10 17.02 24.76
CA HIS A 69 2.66 15.70 24.57
C HIS A 69 4.01 15.80 23.83
N PRO A 70 5.08 15.13 24.28
CA PRO A 70 6.41 15.23 23.65
C PRO A 70 6.44 14.91 22.16
N LEU A 71 5.53 14.03 21.69
CA LEU A 71 5.42 13.70 20.27
C LEU A 71 4.89 14.88 19.43
N ILE A 72 4.07 15.76 20.00
CA ILE A 72 3.61 16.97 19.32
C ILE A 72 4.78 17.93 19.11
N GLU A 73 5.68 18.06 20.10
CA GLU A 73 6.89 18.86 19.94
C GLU A 73 7.80 18.31 18.83
N GLN A 74 7.90 16.99 18.72
CA GLN A 74 8.67 16.35 17.61
C GLN A 74 8.04 16.66 16.25
N ILE A 75 6.72 16.58 16.14
CA ILE A 75 5.98 16.94 14.90
C ILE A 75 6.21 18.40 14.54
N ASN A 76 6.06 19.32 15.50
CA ASN A 76 6.27 20.75 15.29
C ASN A 76 7.72 21.07 14.85
N LYS A 77 8.69 20.38 15.45
CA LYS A 77 10.10 20.51 15.08
C LYS A 77 10.33 20.04 13.64
N TRP A 78 9.82 18.86 13.30
CA TRP A 78 9.91 18.30 11.94
C TRP A 78 9.24 19.23 10.90
N GLU A 79 8.04 19.76 11.20
CA GLU A 79 7.34 20.70 10.34
C GLU A 79 8.21 21.94 10.06
N TYR A 80 8.75 22.55 11.13
CA TYR A 80 9.61 23.72 11.03
C TYR A 80 10.85 23.45 10.19
N GLU A 81 11.57 22.35 10.45
CA GLU A 81 12.78 21.97 9.72
C GLU A 81 12.45 21.68 8.24
N SER A 82 11.35 21.00 7.96
CA SER A 82 10.90 20.69 6.60
C SER A 82 10.55 21.94 5.81
N ILE A 83 9.78 22.87 6.40
CA ILE A 83 9.44 24.15 5.76
C ILE A 83 10.69 24.96 5.48
N ASN A 84 11.66 25.03 6.40
CA ASN A 84 12.91 25.75 6.19
C ASN A 84 13.74 25.14 5.05
N LYS A 85 13.81 23.81 4.99
CA LYS A 85 14.51 23.11 3.91
C LYS A 85 13.89 23.38 2.54
N ILE A 86 12.54 23.35 2.44
CA ILE A 86 11.81 23.70 1.22
C ILE A 86 12.13 25.14 0.81
N ARG A 87 12.03 26.08 1.75
CA ARG A 87 12.31 27.52 1.49
C ARG A 87 13.73 27.73 1.00
N GLN A 88 14.70 27.11 1.65
CA GLN A 88 16.11 27.22 1.29
C GLN A 88 16.36 26.68 -0.13
N THR A 89 15.88 25.47 -0.45
CA THR A 89 16.06 24.87 -1.79
C THR A 89 15.37 25.70 -2.88
N ALA A 90 14.18 26.23 -2.60
CA ALA A 90 13.49 27.10 -3.55
C ALA A 90 14.26 28.40 -3.79
N GLU A 91 14.89 28.95 -2.75
CA GLU A 91 15.71 30.15 -2.89
C GLU A 91 17.01 29.88 -3.66
N GLU A 92 17.70 28.80 -3.37
CA GLU A 92 18.89 28.38 -4.12
C GLU A 92 18.56 28.15 -5.61
N ALA A 93 17.43 27.51 -5.92
CA ALA A 93 16.99 27.33 -7.29
C ALA A 93 16.68 28.66 -8.00
N ARG A 94 16.04 29.63 -7.32
CA ARG A 94 15.79 30.98 -7.87
C ARG A 94 17.09 31.72 -8.14
N GLN A 95 18.03 31.67 -7.20
CA GLN A 95 19.33 32.33 -7.35
C GLN A 95 20.15 31.71 -8.49
N PHE A 96 20.12 30.38 -8.62
CA PHE A 96 20.74 29.67 -9.73
C PHE A 96 20.15 30.14 -11.08
N LEU A 97 18.81 30.14 -11.17
CA LEU A 97 18.08 30.55 -12.36
C LEU A 97 18.39 32.01 -12.70
N PHE A 98 18.32 32.90 -11.72
CA PHE A 98 18.64 34.32 -11.90
C PHE A 98 20.05 34.53 -12.43
N LYS A 99 21.05 33.89 -11.83
CA LYS A 99 22.44 33.95 -12.26
C LYS A 99 22.64 33.49 -13.71
N HIS A 100 21.96 32.38 -14.05
CA HIS A 100 22.04 31.80 -15.39
C HIS A 100 21.34 32.67 -16.43
N THR A 101 20.18 33.21 -16.12
CA THR A 101 19.41 34.11 -17.00
C THR A 101 20.16 35.41 -17.22
N THR A 102 20.72 36.00 -16.16
CA THR A 102 21.55 37.24 -16.28
C THR A 102 22.73 37.00 -17.18
N ARG A 103 23.46 35.89 -17.02
CA ARG A 103 24.61 35.57 -17.90
C ARG A 103 24.18 35.43 -19.36
N HIS A 104 23.05 34.78 -19.60
CA HIS A 104 22.51 34.58 -20.95
C HIS A 104 22.12 35.92 -21.60
N ILE A 105 21.43 36.79 -20.86
CA ILE A 105 21.10 38.14 -21.34
C ILE A 105 22.36 38.95 -21.66
N THR A 106 23.38 38.92 -20.79
CA THR A 106 24.66 39.59 -21.04
C THR A 106 25.34 39.07 -22.31
N GLN A 107 25.30 37.77 -22.59
CA GLN A 107 25.86 37.20 -23.83
C GLN A 107 25.12 37.71 -25.08
N ILE A 108 23.80 37.84 -25.04
CA ILE A 108 23.00 38.40 -26.12
C ILE A 108 23.30 39.88 -26.30
N GLU A 109 23.45 40.65 -25.22
CA GLU A 109 23.83 42.06 -25.22
C GLU A 109 25.21 42.29 -25.85
N ASP A 110 26.20 41.47 -25.47
CA ASP A 110 27.53 41.46 -26.07
C ASP A 110 27.49 41.15 -27.57
N GLY A 111 26.67 40.17 -27.97
CA GLY A 111 26.45 39.86 -29.38
C GLY A 111 25.84 41.03 -30.18
N LEU A 112 24.83 41.67 -29.58
CA LEU A 112 24.18 42.86 -30.17
C LEU A 112 25.12 44.06 -30.28
N ASN A 113 25.95 44.28 -29.26
CA ASN A 113 26.96 45.35 -29.28
C ASN A 113 28.00 45.15 -30.40
N LYS A 114 28.50 43.90 -30.54
CA LYS A 114 29.42 43.55 -31.64
C LYS A 114 28.79 43.79 -33.01
N LEU A 115 27.54 43.38 -33.20
CA LEU A 115 26.81 43.65 -34.43
C LEU A 115 26.66 45.15 -34.68
N THR A 116 26.35 45.92 -33.64
CA THR A 116 26.25 47.40 -33.72
C THR A 116 27.56 48.03 -34.16
N ASP A 117 28.69 47.59 -33.62
CA ASP A 117 30.01 48.11 -33.99
C ASP A 117 30.38 47.76 -35.43
N GLN A 118 30.06 46.53 -35.88
CA GLN A 118 30.26 46.16 -37.29
C GLN A 118 29.44 47.03 -38.24
N LEU A 119 28.16 47.25 -37.93
CA LEU A 119 27.30 48.12 -38.73
C LEU A 119 27.77 49.56 -38.79
N ARG A 120 28.29 50.12 -37.67
CA ARG A 120 28.90 51.45 -37.62
C ARG A 120 30.13 51.56 -38.47
N GLN A 121 31.02 50.56 -38.36
CA GLN A 121 32.27 50.53 -39.12
C GLN A 121 31.99 50.46 -40.62
N CYS A 122 31.16 49.55 -41.08
CA CYS A 122 30.81 49.41 -42.49
C CYS A 122 30.12 50.67 -43.07
N ARG A 123 29.31 51.36 -42.25
CA ARG A 123 28.75 52.67 -42.65
C ARG A 123 29.82 53.77 -42.80
N GLN A 124 30.83 53.81 -41.93
CA GLN A 124 31.91 54.76 -42.01
C GLN A 124 32.80 54.51 -43.22
N ASP A 125 33.09 53.26 -43.49
CA ASP A 125 33.99 52.88 -44.59
C ASP A 125 33.26 52.87 -45.95
N ASN A 126 31.89 52.91 -45.92
CA ASN A 126 31.03 52.82 -47.09
C ASN A 126 31.34 51.58 -47.98
N ASP A 127 31.81 50.51 -47.32
CA ASP A 127 32.21 49.22 -47.93
C ASP A 127 31.35 48.10 -47.40
N PHE A 128 30.23 47.81 -48.07
CA PHE A 128 29.36 46.69 -47.79
C PHE A 128 28.62 46.24 -49.05
N VAL A 129 28.33 44.92 -49.09
CA VAL A 129 27.61 44.27 -50.20
C VAL A 129 26.36 43.56 -49.65
N GLU A 130 25.46 43.19 -50.53
CA GLU A 130 24.19 42.51 -50.19
C GLU A 130 24.38 41.28 -49.27
N ILE A 131 25.44 40.53 -49.47
CA ILE A 131 25.82 39.37 -48.67
C ILE A 131 26.11 39.73 -47.20
N ASP A 132 26.67 40.90 -46.94
CA ASP A 132 26.94 41.35 -45.57
C ASP A 132 25.66 41.76 -44.86
N VAL A 133 24.74 42.38 -45.56
CA VAL A 133 23.41 42.70 -45.05
C VAL A 133 22.66 41.43 -44.64
N TYR A 134 22.66 40.42 -45.52
CA TYR A 134 22.04 39.10 -45.19
C TYR A 134 22.65 38.44 -43.94
N LYS A 135 23.99 38.50 -43.77
CA LYS A 135 24.63 37.95 -42.59
C LYS A 135 24.25 38.68 -41.31
N TRP A 136 24.10 39.98 -41.34
CA TRP A 136 23.69 40.78 -40.18
C TRP A 136 22.22 40.55 -39.84
N GLU A 137 21.34 40.39 -40.81
CA GLU A 137 19.94 40.02 -40.61
C GLU A 137 19.83 38.64 -39.97
N GLU A 138 20.60 37.65 -40.44
CA GLU A 138 20.65 36.29 -39.87
C GLU A 138 21.17 36.32 -38.43
N GLN A 139 22.23 37.10 -38.13
CA GLN A 139 22.76 37.25 -36.78
C GLN A 139 21.74 37.88 -35.85
N LEU A 140 21.05 38.92 -36.30
CA LEU A 140 20.02 39.60 -35.51
C LEU A 140 18.84 38.63 -35.22
N ALA A 141 18.39 37.90 -36.22
CA ALA A 141 17.32 36.92 -36.07
C ALA A 141 17.69 35.83 -35.07
N ARG A 142 18.93 35.34 -35.09
CA ARG A 142 19.45 34.36 -34.13
C ARG A 142 19.46 34.92 -32.70
N LEU A 143 19.94 36.12 -32.47
CA LEU A 143 19.94 36.77 -31.14
C LEU A 143 18.52 37.00 -30.62
N GLN A 144 17.56 37.31 -31.52
CA GLN A 144 16.13 37.42 -31.17
C GLN A 144 15.54 36.07 -30.77
N GLU A 145 15.87 34.99 -31.49
CA GLU A 145 15.40 33.65 -31.15
C GLU A 145 15.98 33.15 -29.81
N GLU A 146 17.27 33.39 -29.56
CA GLU A 146 17.95 33.08 -28.31
C GLU A 146 17.34 33.84 -27.13
N LEU A 147 16.89 35.06 -27.29
CA LEU A 147 16.24 35.87 -26.28
C LEU A 147 14.84 35.31 -25.93
N ILE A 148 14.09 34.87 -26.95
CA ILE A 148 12.69 34.38 -26.79
C ILE A 148 12.66 32.93 -26.28
N ARG A 149 13.63 32.10 -26.68
CA ARG A 149 13.71 30.68 -26.36
C ARG A 149 15.09 30.30 -25.84
N PRO A 150 15.41 30.59 -24.55
CA PRO A 150 16.66 30.12 -23.98
C PRO A 150 16.68 28.58 -24.02
N ALA A 151 17.53 28.03 -24.91
CA ALA A 151 17.45 26.62 -25.34
C ALA A 151 17.80 25.59 -24.25
N ASN A 152 18.27 26.01 -23.05
CA ASN A 152 18.93 25.10 -22.10
C ASN A 152 18.38 25.17 -20.66
N ILE A 153 17.23 25.80 -20.41
CA ILE A 153 16.68 25.89 -19.06
C ILE A 153 15.43 25.05 -18.99
N ARG A 154 15.44 23.98 -18.20
CA ARG A 154 14.27 23.16 -17.86
C ARG A 154 14.23 22.95 -16.36
N VAL A 155 13.09 23.21 -15.75
CA VAL A 155 12.80 22.80 -14.37
C VAL A 155 12.37 21.34 -14.43
N ARG A 156 13.17 20.45 -13.83
CA ARG A 156 12.75 19.06 -13.59
C ARG A 156 12.35 18.94 -12.14
N GLN A 157 11.18 18.37 -11.91
CA GLN A 157 10.77 17.96 -10.57
C GLN A 157 11.28 16.53 -10.37
N ASP A 158 12.15 16.34 -9.37
CA ASP A 158 12.57 15.01 -8.96
C ASP A 158 11.42 14.35 -8.17
N SER A 159 11.15 13.10 -8.46
CA SER A 159 10.12 12.30 -7.78
C SER A 159 10.58 11.72 -6.44
N THR A 160 11.87 11.89 -6.08
CA THR A 160 12.37 11.44 -4.78
C THR A 160 11.77 12.28 -3.66
N PRO A 161 11.34 11.67 -2.53
CA PRO A 161 10.78 12.39 -1.40
C PRO A 161 11.80 13.38 -0.83
N PHE A 162 11.59 14.66 -1.07
CA PHE A 162 12.46 15.74 -0.58
C PHE A 162 12.40 15.89 0.95
N ILE A 163 11.30 15.46 1.55
CA ILE A 163 11.01 15.54 2.98
C ILE A 163 10.76 14.12 3.49
N THR A 164 11.44 13.73 4.56
CA THR A 164 11.17 12.47 5.25
C THR A 164 9.75 12.51 5.83
N LYS A 165 8.89 11.60 5.41
CA LYS A 165 7.56 11.45 5.97
C LYS A 165 7.67 11.07 7.45
N ILE A 166 6.93 11.76 8.33
CA ILE A 166 6.73 11.27 9.70
C ILE A 166 5.53 10.34 9.69
N ASP A 167 5.77 9.10 10.09
CA ASP A 167 4.71 8.16 10.43
C ASP A 167 4.58 8.12 11.96
N ILE A 168 3.35 8.29 12.46
CA ILE A 168 3.04 8.15 13.88
C ILE A 168 2.57 6.72 14.08
N ASP A 169 3.45 5.89 14.66
CA ASP A 169 3.07 4.53 15.06
C ASP A 169 2.43 4.59 16.47
N VAL A 170 1.15 4.33 16.53
CA VAL A 170 0.40 4.21 17.79
C VAL A 170 0.24 2.73 18.09
N SER A 171 1.19 2.16 18.85
CA SER A 171 1.09 0.79 19.33
C SER A 171 0.08 0.67 20.48
N ASP A 172 -1.16 1.04 20.23
CA ASP A 172 -2.22 0.91 21.21
C ASP A 172 -2.91 -0.45 21.06
N LYS A 173 -2.71 -1.33 22.04
CA LYS A 173 -3.31 -2.68 22.06
C LYS A 173 -4.85 -2.65 22.15
N ASP A 174 -5.49 -1.50 22.36
CA ASP A 174 -6.92 -1.38 22.59
C ASP A 174 -7.67 -0.43 21.65
N PHE A 175 -6.98 0.32 20.80
CA PHE A 175 -7.62 1.05 19.71
C PHE A 175 -7.61 0.20 18.44
N ILE A 176 -8.50 -0.78 18.38
CA ILE A 176 -8.90 -1.37 17.12
C ILE A 176 -9.60 -0.26 16.34
N PHE A 177 -8.85 0.41 15.46
CA PHE A 177 -9.41 1.28 14.44
C PHE A 177 -10.24 0.37 13.52
N LYS A 178 -11.50 0.15 13.88
CA LYS A 178 -12.47 -0.46 12.97
C LYS A 178 -12.73 0.57 11.89
N ALA A 179 -11.90 0.57 10.86
CA ALA A 179 -12.24 1.28 9.64
C ALA A 179 -13.66 0.84 9.28
N ARG A 180 -14.62 1.75 9.40
CA ARG A 180 -15.98 1.50 9.01
C ARG A 180 -16.06 1.79 7.52
N TRP A 181 -16.37 0.79 6.76
CA TRP A 181 -16.55 0.91 5.32
C TRP A 181 -18.01 1.23 5.02
N ILE A 182 -18.22 2.10 4.05
CA ILE A 182 -19.55 2.29 3.46
C ILE A 182 -19.80 1.04 2.63
N HIS A 183 -20.79 0.24 3.02
CA HIS A 183 -21.07 -1.06 2.41
C HIS A 183 -21.60 -0.94 0.97
N ASP A 184 -22.19 0.20 0.60
CA ASP A 184 -22.64 0.46 -0.77
C ASP A 184 -21.45 0.93 -1.61
N GLY A 185 -21.02 0.05 -2.52
CA GLY A 185 -19.95 0.33 -3.47
C GLY A 185 -20.40 1.24 -4.61
N ILE A 186 -19.46 1.98 -5.16
CA ILE A 186 -19.64 2.81 -6.34
C ILE A 186 -18.96 2.10 -7.51
N THR A 187 -19.69 1.80 -8.59
CA THR A 187 -19.10 1.28 -9.82
C THR A 187 -18.25 2.37 -10.47
N VAL A 188 -16.94 2.15 -10.56
CA VAL A 188 -15.97 3.11 -11.11
C VAL A 188 -15.46 2.74 -12.50
N ALA A 189 -15.62 1.48 -12.91
CA ALA A 189 -15.33 1.02 -14.27
C ALA A 189 -16.21 -0.17 -14.63
N GLY A 190 -16.57 -0.32 -15.90
CA GLY A 190 -17.47 -1.37 -16.38
C GLY A 190 -18.91 -1.17 -15.89
N GLY A 191 -19.60 -2.29 -15.55
CA GLY A 191 -20.98 -2.25 -15.05
C GLY A 191 -22.03 -1.99 -16.14
N ASN A 192 -21.64 -1.98 -17.40
CA ASN A 192 -22.53 -1.82 -18.58
C ASN A 192 -22.77 -3.17 -19.28
N GLY A 193 -22.79 -4.25 -18.49
CA GLY A 193 -22.86 -5.62 -18.99
C GLY A 193 -21.53 -6.13 -19.53
N GLN A 194 -21.49 -7.43 -19.83
CA GLN A 194 -20.35 -8.08 -20.46
C GLN A 194 -20.11 -7.54 -21.88
N GLY A 195 -18.88 -7.21 -22.22
CA GLY A 195 -18.55 -6.76 -23.57
C GLY A 195 -17.13 -6.27 -23.74
N ASN A 196 -16.80 -5.82 -24.94
CA ASN A 196 -15.46 -5.37 -25.34
C ASN A 196 -15.37 -3.89 -25.70
N THR A 197 -16.46 -3.11 -25.58
CA THR A 197 -16.42 -1.67 -25.78
C THR A 197 -15.61 -1.00 -24.67
N LEU A 198 -15.24 0.26 -24.83
CA LEU A 198 -14.35 0.94 -23.87
C LEU A 198 -15.01 1.27 -22.52
N ASN A 199 -16.33 1.15 -22.41
CA ASN A 199 -17.09 1.27 -21.16
C ASN A 199 -17.57 -0.07 -20.61
N GLN A 200 -17.13 -1.18 -21.18
CA GLN A 200 -17.45 -2.55 -20.76
C GLN A 200 -16.21 -3.33 -20.37
N LEU A 201 -16.41 -4.33 -19.54
CA LEU A 201 -15.39 -5.32 -19.14
C LEU A 201 -15.90 -6.73 -19.43
N TYR A 202 -14.97 -7.69 -19.54
CA TYR A 202 -15.32 -9.10 -19.63
C TYR A 202 -14.46 -9.94 -18.69
N CYS A 203 -15.06 -10.30 -17.54
CA CYS A 203 -14.40 -11.00 -16.46
C CYS A 203 -13.05 -10.34 -16.10
N PRO A 204 -13.05 -9.11 -15.56
CA PRO A 204 -11.83 -8.49 -15.06
C PRO A 204 -11.26 -9.31 -13.90
N TRP A 205 -9.92 -9.47 -13.86
CA TRP A 205 -9.26 -10.28 -12.84
C TRP A 205 -8.57 -9.44 -11.78
N SER A 206 -7.85 -8.42 -12.17
CA SER A 206 -7.17 -7.55 -11.21
C SER A 206 -7.44 -6.07 -11.47
N VAL A 207 -7.20 -5.28 -10.45
CA VAL A 207 -7.20 -3.82 -10.48
C VAL A 207 -6.00 -3.30 -9.70
N PHE A 208 -5.24 -2.40 -10.31
CA PHE A 208 -4.19 -1.62 -9.68
C PHE A 208 -4.62 -0.16 -9.62
N VAL A 209 -4.47 0.50 -8.47
CA VAL A 209 -4.80 1.91 -8.28
C VAL A 209 -3.53 2.72 -8.15
N ASP A 210 -3.30 3.69 -9.06
CA ASP A 210 -2.15 4.59 -9.01
C ASP A 210 -2.42 5.81 -8.11
N ASP A 211 -1.38 6.58 -7.81
CA ASP A 211 -1.41 7.73 -6.89
C ASP A 211 -2.40 8.82 -7.30
N ASP A 212 -2.63 8.99 -8.61
CA ASP A 212 -3.58 9.95 -9.17
C ASP A 212 -5.03 9.40 -9.27
N GLN A 213 -5.30 8.24 -8.66
CA GLN A 213 -6.55 7.49 -8.70
C GLN A 213 -6.89 6.96 -10.11
N THR A 214 -5.94 6.92 -11.04
CA THR A 214 -6.06 6.14 -12.27
C THR A 214 -6.05 4.66 -11.92
N ILE A 215 -6.97 3.88 -12.49
CA ILE A 215 -7.00 2.44 -12.28
C ILE A 215 -6.57 1.71 -13.55
N TYR A 216 -5.74 0.68 -13.38
CA TYR A 216 -5.35 -0.26 -14.44
C TYR A 216 -6.05 -1.58 -14.20
N ILE A 217 -6.72 -2.10 -15.22
CA ILE A 217 -7.59 -3.27 -15.11
C ILE A 217 -7.11 -4.35 -16.07
N ALA A 218 -6.86 -5.54 -15.55
CA ALA A 218 -6.65 -6.73 -16.37
C ALA A 218 -8.02 -7.27 -16.84
N ASP A 219 -8.41 -6.87 -18.04
CA ASP A 219 -9.67 -7.24 -18.70
C ASP A 219 -9.47 -8.57 -19.45
N CYS A 220 -9.41 -9.65 -18.67
CA CYS A 220 -8.83 -10.95 -19.01
C CYS A 220 -9.38 -11.56 -20.31
N TYR A 221 -10.69 -11.67 -20.44
CA TYR A 221 -11.29 -12.29 -21.63
C TYR A 221 -11.41 -11.36 -22.83
N ASN A 222 -11.06 -10.08 -22.69
CA ASN A 222 -10.84 -9.14 -23.78
C ASN A 222 -9.35 -9.03 -24.15
N HIS A 223 -8.46 -9.80 -23.51
CA HIS A 223 -7.03 -9.85 -23.80
C HIS A 223 -6.36 -8.47 -23.83
N ARG A 224 -6.69 -7.60 -22.84
CA ARG A 224 -6.22 -6.22 -22.79
C ARG A 224 -6.03 -5.72 -21.37
N ILE A 225 -5.24 -4.66 -21.23
CA ILE A 225 -5.18 -3.81 -20.04
C ILE A 225 -5.87 -2.49 -20.39
N LEU A 226 -6.82 -2.07 -19.54
CA LEU A 226 -7.48 -0.79 -19.63
C LEU A 226 -6.91 0.17 -18.58
N GLU A 227 -6.59 1.38 -19.00
CA GLU A 227 -6.40 2.55 -18.14
C GLU A 227 -7.73 3.26 -17.98
N TRP A 228 -8.16 3.53 -16.75
CA TRP A 228 -9.40 4.22 -16.46
C TRP A 228 -9.13 5.41 -15.55
N LYS A 229 -9.24 6.61 -16.07
CA LYS A 229 -9.00 7.86 -15.33
C LYS A 229 -10.08 8.11 -14.30
N TYR A 230 -9.71 8.79 -13.21
CA TYR A 230 -10.68 9.20 -12.21
C TYR A 230 -11.88 9.93 -12.83
N SER A 231 -13.09 9.52 -12.46
CA SER A 231 -14.36 10.04 -12.98
C SER A 231 -14.59 9.87 -14.50
N ALA A 232 -13.78 9.13 -15.23
CA ALA A 232 -14.04 8.83 -16.63
C ALA A 232 -15.19 7.83 -16.76
N THR A 233 -15.98 7.96 -17.84
CA THR A 233 -17.08 7.05 -18.17
C THR A 233 -16.67 5.90 -19.08
N TYR A 234 -15.43 5.90 -19.58
CA TYR A 234 -14.83 4.86 -20.42
C TYR A 234 -13.33 4.78 -20.19
N GLY A 235 -12.77 3.60 -20.42
CA GLY A 235 -11.33 3.35 -20.32
C GLY A 235 -10.62 3.56 -21.65
N GLN A 236 -9.30 3.50 -21.59
CA GLN A 236 -8.41 3.48 -22.75
C GLN A 236 -7.61 2.17 -22.74
N VAL A 237 -7.49 1.50 -23.90
CA VAL A 237 -6.59 0.35 -24.02
C VAL A 237 -5.14 0.84 -24.00
N VAL A 238 -4.34 0.32 -23.05
CA VAL A 238 -2.94 0.72 -22.86
C VAL A 238 -1.98 -0.46 -23.14
N ALA A 239 -2.50 -1.70 -23.16
CA ALA A 239 -1.73 -2.88 -23.60
C ALA A 239 -2.68 -3.93 -24.16
N GLY A 240 -2.23 -4.69 -25.16
CA GLY A 240 -3.02 -5.71 -25.83
C GLY A 240 -4.20 -5.14 -26.61
N GLY A 241 -5.35 -5.87 -26.62
CA GLY A 241 -6.57 -5.44 -27.30
C GLY A 241 -6.58 -5.69 -28.82
N ASN A 242 -5.52 -6.30 -29.36
CA ASN A 242 -5.40 -6.67 -30.78
C ASN A 242 -5.75 -8.15 -31.02
N GLY A 243 -6.70 -8.65 -30.20
CA GLY A 243 -7.11 -10.06 -30.19
C GLY A 243 -6.20 -10.94 -29.34
N GLU A 244 -6.65 -12.16 -29.10
CA GLU A 244 -5.89 -13.19 -28.39
C GLU A 244 -4.65 -13.59 -29.18
N GLY A 245 -3.48 -13.65 -28.54
CA GLY A 245 -2.27 -14.10 -29.18
C GLY A 245 -0.99 -13.81 -28.41
N ASN A 246 0.14 -14.13 -29.03
CA ASN A 246 1.48 -14.00 -28.48
C ASN A 246 2.40 -13.03 -29.26
N ARG A 247 1.83 -12.25 -30.17
CA ARG A 247 2.61 -11.19 -30.84
C ARG A 247 2.95 -10.08 -29.83
N PRO A 248 3.99 -9.27 -30.10
CA PRO A 248 4.37 -8.18 -29.19
C PRO A 248 3.25 -7.17 -28.87
N ASP A 249 2.25 -7.02 -29.78
CA ASP A 249 1.10 -6.15 -29.66
C ASP A 249 -0.15 -6.85 -29.08
N GLN A 250 -0.02 -8.10 -28.64
CA GLN A 250 -1.12 -8.94 -28.15
C GLN A 250 -0.87 -9.40 -26.70
N LEU A 251 -1.94 -9.76 -26.02
CA LEU A 251 -1.97 -10.48 -24.75
C LEU A 251 -2.88 -11.70 -24.86
N ASN A 252 -2.72 -12.65 -23.94
CA ASN A 252 -3.60 -13.81 -23.86
C ASN A 252 -4.00 -14.10 -22.42
N GLY A 253 -5.20 -13.65 -22.03
CA GLY A 253 -5.75 -13.83 -20.69
C GLY A 253 -4.87 -13.18 -19.61
N PRO A 254 -4.63 -11.85 -19.67
CA PRO A 254 -3.88 -11.17 -18.62
C PRO A 254 -4.62 -11.30 -17.29
N THR A 255 -3.89 -11.66 -16.23
CA THR A 255 -4.45 -11.90 -14.90
C THR A 255 -4.14 -10.79 -13.92
N ASP A 256 -2.98 -10.13 -14.08
CA ASP A 256 -2.58 -9.06 -13.19
C ASP A 256 -1.78 -7.98 -13.90
N VAL A 257 -1.81 -6.77 -13.34
CA VAL A 257 -1.04 -5.62 -13.82
C VAL A 257 -0.61 -4.76 -12.65
N ILE A 258 0.65 -4.34 -12.66
CA ILE A 258 1.20 -3.35 -11.72
C ILE A 258 1.91 -2.25 -12.50
N VAL A 259 2.11 -1.09 -11.86
CA VAL A 259 2.87 0.03 -12.41
C VAL A 259 4.27 0.05 -11.83
N ASP A 260 5.26 -0.04 -12.69
CA ASP A 260 6.65 0.29 -12.35
C ASP A 260 6.85 1.80 -12.59
N LYS A 261 6.86 2.55 -11.49
CA LYS A 261 6.97 4.01 -11.53
C LYS A 261 8.36 4.50 -11.90
N GLU A 262 9.40 3.72 -11.58
CA GLU A 262 10.79 4.08 -11.88
C GLU A 262 11.06 4.03 -13.39
N ASN A 263 10.52 3.03 -14.07
CA ASN A 263 10.71 2.82 -15.50
C ASN A 263 9.53 3.33 -16.37
N ASP A 264 8.49 3.93 -15.75
CA ASP A 264 7.24 4.41 -16.40
C ASP A 264 6.64 3.35 -17.33
N CYS A 265 6.48 2.14 -16.79
CA CYS A 265 5.93 1.01 -17.53
C CYS A 265 4.91 0.20 -16.72
N LEU A 266 4.15 -0.62 -17.42
CA LEU A 266 3.27 -1.64 -16.86
C LEU A 266 4.00 -2.97 -16.85
N ILE A 267 3.89 -3.72 -15.77
CA ILE A 267 4.29 -5.12 -15.70
C ILE A 267 3.02 -5.96 -15.67
N ILE A 268 2.88 -6.92 -16.57
CA ILE A 268 1.64 -7.64 -16.83
C ILE A 268 1.89 -9.14 -16.76
N CYS A 269 1.07 -9.86 -15.99
CA CYS A 269 0.95 -11.32 -16.10
C CYS A 269 0.18 -11.68 -17.36
N ASP A 270 0.85 -12.13 -18.39
CA ASP A 270 0.27 -12.64 -19.64
C ASP A 270 0.16 -14.17 -19.56
N ARG A 271 -0.75 -14.62 -18.69
CA ARG A 271 -0.79 -15.97 -18.11
C ARG A 271 -0.87 -17.08 -19.14
N ARG A 272 -1.82 -17.00 -20.10
CA ARG A 272 -2.01 -18.07 -21.08
C ARG A 272 -0.85 -18.18 -22.08
N ASN A 273 -0.05 -17.11 -22.21
CA ASN A 273 1.22 -17.14 -22.93
C ASN A 273 2.40 -17.57 -22.04
N ARG A 274 2.15 -17.89 -20.74
CA ARG A 274 3.16 -18.33 -19.77
C ARG A 274 4.32 -17.35 -19.64
N GLN A 275 4.03 -16.05 -19.52
CA GLN A 275 5.05 -15.02 -19.53
C GLN A 275 4.63 -13.80 -18.67
N VAL A 276 5.64 -13.03 -18.26
CA VAL A 276 5.46 -11.68 -17.74
C VAL A 276 6.02 -10.71 -18.77
N VAL A 277 5.24 -9.70 -19.12
CA VAL A 277 5.62 -8.69 -20.10
C VAL A 277 5.72 -7.32 -19.47
N GLN A 278 6.72 -6.55 -19.88
CA GLN A 278 6.87 -5.14 -19.60
C GLN A 278 6.30 -4.34 -20.78
N TRP A 279 5.43 -3.35 -20.51
CA TRP A 279 4.79 -2.57 -21.55
C TRP A 279 4.97 -1.07 -21.25
N PRO A 280 5.44 -0.23 -22.21
CA PRO A 280 5.57 1.19 -21.98
C PRO A 280 4.21 1.80 -21.60
N ARG A 281 4.16 2.53 -20.51
CA ARG A 281 2.92 3.12 -19.97
C ARG A 281 2.32 4.17 -20.89
N ARG A 282 3.19 4.90 -21.63
CA ARG A 282 2.78 5.98 -22.52
C ARG A 282 3.16 5.65 -23.95
N ASN A 283 2.16 5.69 -24.85
CA ASN A 283 2.36 5.45 -26.29
C ASN A 283 3.00 4.09 -26.65
N GLY A 284 2.92 3.12 -25.72
CA GLY A 284 3.43 1.77 -25.96
C GLY A 284 2.52 0.98 -26.89
N THR A 285 3.06 0.51 -28.01
CA THR A 285 2.34 -0.36 -28.96
C THR A 285 2.69 -1.82 -28.77
N ASN A 286 3.81 -2.13 -28.12
CA ASN A 286 4.35 -3.48 -27.99
C ASN A 286 4.88 -3.74 -26.59
N GLY A 287 4.66 -4.96 -26.09
CA GLY A 287 5.25 -5.48 -24.88
C GLY A 287 6.58 -6.16 -25.13
N GLN A 288 7.45 -6.15 -24.11
CA GLN A 288 8.69 -6.91 -24.05
C GLN A 288 8.55 -8.04 -23.04
N ILE A 289 8.85 -9.27 -23.41
CA ILE A 289 8.88 -10.40 -22.48
C ILE A 289 10.07 -10.18 -21.53
N ILE A 290 9.81 -10.18 -20.23
CA ILE A 290 10.85 -10.07 -19.19
C ILE A 290 11.03 -11.38 -18.41
N ILE A 291 10.00 -12.22 -18.34
CA ILE A 291 10.04 -13.57 -17.76
C ILE A 291 9.25 -14.50 -18.68
N SER A 292 9.79 -15.68 -19.00
CA SER A 292 9.14 -16.70 -19.80
C SER A 292 9.01 -18.02 -19.03
N ASP A 293 8.13 -18.89 -19.52
CA ASP A 293 7.86 -20.23 -18.97
C ASP A 293 7.41 -20.22 -17.49
N ILE A 294 6.46 -19.35 -17.17
CA ILE A 294 5.87 -19.23 -15.83
C ILE A 294 4.34 -19.15 -15.92
N ASP A 295 3.62 -19.96 -15.14
CA ASP A 295 2.16 -19.82 -14.98
C ASP A 295 1.87 -18.69 -13.96
N CYS A 296 2.17 -17.45 -14.38
CA CYS A 296 2.01 -16.28 -13.54
C CYS A 296 0.53 -15.98 -13.27
N TRP A 297 0.21 -15.75 -12.00
CA TRP A 297 -1.14 -15.33 -11.60
C TRP A 297 -1.17 -13.88 -11.13
N SER A 298 -0.25 -13.50 -10.25
CA SER A 298 -0.18 -12.17 -9.66
C SER A 298 1.25 -11.67 -9.53
N LEU A 299 1.37 -10.35 -9.44
CA LEU A 299 2.61 -9.58 -9.37
C LEU A 299 2.63 -8.71 -8.13
N ALA A 300 3.79 -8.55 -7.53
CA ALA A 300 4.06 -7.51 -6.55
C ALA A 300 5.47 -6.96 -6.77
N MET A 301 5.70 -5.71 -6.41
CA MET A 301 7.02 -5.09 -6.46
C MET A 301 7.35 -4.49 -5.11
N ASP A 302 8.56 -4.73 -4.60
CA ASP A 302 9.02 -4.12 -3.37
C ASP A 302 9.66 -2.74 -3.63
N ASN A 303 9.91 -1.98 -2.55
CA ASN A 303 10.50 -0.64 -2.59
C ASN A 303 11.95 -0.61 -3.14
N ASN A 304 12.58 -1.77 -3.35
CA ASN A 304 13.91 -1.91 -3.94
C ASN A 304 13.86 -2.31 -5.43
N GLY A 305 12.66 -2.34 -6.04
CA GLY A 305 12.46 -2.69 -7.43
C GLY A 305 12.59 -4.19 -7.73
N TYR A 306 12.47 -5.07 -6.71
CA TYR A 306 12.38 -6.50 -6.96
C TYR A 306 10.95 -6.88 -7.32
N LEU A 307 10.81 -7.64 -8.39
CA LEU A 307 9.54 -8.17 -8.87
C LEU A 307 9.29 -9.56 -8.26
N TYR A 308 8.12 -9.74 -7.67
CA TYR A 308 7.64 -11.01 -7.14
C TYR A 308 6.51 -11.52 -8.04
N VAL A 309 6.54 -12.81 -8.36
CA VAL A 309 5.55 -13.48 -9.22
C VAL A 309 5.11 -14.78 -8.56
N SER A 310 3.80 -14.99 -8.46
CA SER A 310 3.25 -16.29 -8.09
C SER A 310 3.24 -17.22 -9.30
N ASP A 311 3.79 -18.42 -9.12
CA ASP A 311 3.82 -19.50 -10.12
C ASP A 311 2.89 -20.62 -9.64
N THR A 312 1.71 -20.72 -10.29
CA THR A 312 0.69 -21.67 -9.86
C THR A 312 1.04 -23.11 -10.24
N ASP A 313 1.79 -23.34 -11.32
CA ASP A 313 2.21 -24.67 -11.74
C ASP A 313 3.27 -25.29 -10.79
N HIS A 314 4.20 -24.45 -10.32
CA HIS A 314 5.27 -24.89 -9.43
C HIS A 314 4.91 -24.74 -7.95
N HIS A 315 3.74 -24.19 -7.63
CA HIS A 315 3.29 -23.98 -6.24
C HIS A 315 4.27 -23.16 -5.42
N GLU A 316 4.73 -22.03 -5.98
CA GLU A 316 5.74 -21.17 -5.37
C GLU A 316 5.57 -19.70 -5.71
N VAL A 317 6.28 -18.84 -4.97
CA VAL A 317 6.50 -17.45 -5.33
C VAL A 317 7.99 -17.25 -5.59
N ARG A 318 8.31 -16.63 -6.71
CA ARG A 318 9.68 -16.27 -7.07
C ARG A 318 9.88 -14.76 -7.08
N ARG A 319 11.12 -14.36 -6.83
CA ARG A 319 11.58 -12.97 -6.86
C ARG A 319 12.66 -12.79 -7.91
N TRP A 320 12.55 -11.74 -8.72
CA TRP A 320 13.55 -11.30 -9.70
C TRP A 320 14.02 -9.89 -9.38
N LYS A 321 15.29 -9.61 -9.63
CA LYS A 321 15.73 -8.25 -9.89
C LYS A 321 15.50 -7.96 -11.37
N MET A 322 15.04 -6.74 -11.71
CA MET A 322 14.82 -6.39 -13.11
C MET A 322 16.10 -6.64 -13.95
N GLY A 323 15.94 -7.42 -15.04
CA GLY A 323 17.03 -7.86 -15.90
C GLY A 323 17.66 -9.23 -15.56
N ASP A 324 17.28 -9.86 -14.43
CA ASP A 324 17.74 -11.21 -14.12
C ASP A 324 17.12 -12.24 -15.07
N THR A 325 17.90 -13.26 -15.46
CA THR A 325 17.44 -14.36 -16.31
C THR A 325 16.75 -15.48 -15.53
N SER A 326 16.88 -15.51 -14.20
CA SER A 326 16.28 -16.52 -13.34
C SER A 326 15.81 -15.92 -12.02
N GLY A 327 14.67 -16.37 -11.53
CA GLY A 327 14.13 -15.94 -10.23
C GLY A 327 14.56 -16.83 -9.08
N THR A 328 14.58 -16.27 -7.88
CA THR A 328 14.83 -16.98 -6.62
C THR A 328 13.51 -17.33 -5.98
N VAL A 329 13.29 -18.59 -5.58
CA VAL A 329 12.12 -19.01 -4.80
C VAL A 329 12.20 -18.37 -3.42
N VAL A 330 11.15 -17.64 -3.03
CA VAL A 330 11.05 -16.93 -1.75
C VAL A 330 9.94 -17.46 -0.84
N ALA A 331 8.98 -18.21 -1.41
CA ALA A 331 7.93 -18.88 -0.65
C ALA A 331 7.47 -20.15 -1.41
N GLY A 332 7.14 -21.22 -0.70
CA GLY A 332 6.74 -22.48 -1.31
C GLY A 332 7.89 -23.24 -1.94
N GLY A 333 7.67 -23.82 -3.14
CA GLY A 333 8.69 -24.56 -3.91
C GLY A 333 8.99 -25.97 -3.37
N ASN A 334 8.16 -26.46 -2.46
CA ASN A 334 8.28 -27.83 -1.89
C ASN A 334 7.17 -28.75 -2.43
N GLY A 335 6.72 -28.48 -3.64
CA GLY A 335 5.63 -29.19 -4.30
C GLY A 335 4.25 -28.82 -3.75
N LYS A 336 3.23 -29.38 -4.41
CA LYS A 336 1.82 -29.21 -4.05
C LYS A 336 1.50 -29.82 -2.69
N GLY A 337 0.84 -29.07 -1.80
CA GLY A 337 0.41 -29.60 -0.50
C GLY A 337 -0.13 -28.53 0.44
N ASN A 338 -0.45 -28.94 1.67
CA ASN A 338 -1.03 -28.08 2.70
C ASN A 338 -0.13 -27.86 3.92
N HIS A 339 1.10 -28.37 3.91
CA HIS A 339 2.08 -28.07 4.97
C HIS A 339 2.44 -26.59 5.00
N LEU A 340 3.07 -26.12 6.08
CA LEU A 340 3.43 -24.71 6.21
C LEU A 340 4.53 -24.26 5.24
N ASN A 341 5.23 -25.20 4.60
CA ASN A 341 6.21 -24.96 3.55
C ASN A 341 5.70 -25.27 2.14
N GLN A 342 4.40 -25.50 1.97
CA GLN A 342 3.78 -25.87 0.69
C GLN A 342 2.60 -24.96 0.37
N PHE A 343 2.27 -24.88 -0.93
CA PHE A 343 1.03 -24.29 -1.44
C PHE A 343 0.23 -25.29 -2.28
N ASP A 344 -1.06 -25.00 -2.45
CA ASP A 344 -1.90 -25.58 -3.50
C ASP A 344 -2.59 -24.44 -4.26
N CYS A 345 -2.07 -24.14 -5.44
CA CYS A 345 -2.51 -23.03 -6.29
C CYS A 345 -2.31 -21.64 -5.59
N PRO A 346 -1.06 -21.20 -5.38
CA PRO A 346 -0.82 -19.83 -4.91
C PRO A 346 -1.27 -18.83 -6.00
N THR A 347 -2.14 -17.90 -5.65
CA THR A 347 -2.73 -16.95 -6.58
C THR A 347 -2.20 -15.53 -6.34
N TYR A 348 -2.96 -14.68 -5.65
CA TYR A 348 -2.56 -13.31 -5.41
C TYR A 348 -1.51 -13.20 -4.32
N ILE A 349 -0.63 -12.22 -4.50
CA ILE A 349 0.47 -11.94 -3.58
C ILE A 349 0.52 -10.46 -3.20
N PHE A 350 1.03 -10.21 -2.00
CA PHE A 350 1.37 -8.88 -1.52
C PHE A 350 2.75 -8.94 -0.83
N VAL A 351 3.55 -7.90 -0.93
CA VAL A 351 4.87 -7.81 -0.28
C VAL A 351 4.90 -6.59 0.62
N ASP A 352 5.20 -6.80 1.91
CA ASP A 352 5.32 -5.71 2.88
C ASP A 352 6.72 -5.04 2.85
N GLU A 353 6.85 -3.93 3.57
CA GLU A 353 8.12 -3.16 3.66
C GLU A 353 9.28 -3.98 4.23
N ASN A 354 8.99 -5.04 4.99
CA ASN A 354 9.98 -5.99 5.53
C ASN A 354 10.26 -7.14 4.56
N ARG A 355 9.77 -7.05 3.30
CA ARG A 355 9.89 -8.09 2.27
C ARG A 355 9.26 -9.44 2.67
N SER A 356 8.30 -9.42 3.60
CA SER A 356 7.47 -10.59 3.85
C SER A 356 6.45 -10.72 2.73
N VAL A 357 6.29 -11.93 2.23
CA VAL A 357 5.36 -12.25 1.14
C VAL A 357 4.07 -12.83 1.73
N TYR A 358 2.96 -12.19 1.42
CA TYR A 358 1.63 -12.72 1.76
C TYR A 358 1.06 -13.39 0.51
N VAL A 359 0.55 -14.61 0.64
CA VAL A 359 0.15 -15.46 -0.48
C VAL A 359 -1.24 -16.02 -0.22
N SER A 360 -2.15 -15.82 -1.15
CA SER A 360 -3.43 -16.50 -1.17
C SER A 360 -3.23 -17.94 -1.67
N ASP A 361 -3.24 -18.88 -0.74
CA ASP A 361 -3.12 -20.34 -0.96
C ASP A 361 -4.52 -20.91 -1.23
N GLN A 362 -4.98 -20.69 -2.48
CA GLN A 362 -6.39 -20.74 -2.88
C GLN A 362 -7.08 -22.07 -2.54
N ASN A 363 -6.49 -23.19 -2.92
CA ASN A 363 -7.10 -24.52 -2.71
C ASN A 363 -6.95 -25.03 -1.27
N ASN A 364 -6.07 -24.41 -0.47
CA ASN A 364 -5.94 -24.66 0.96
C ASN A 364 -6.78 -23.67 1.81
N HIS A 365 -7.56 -22.79 1.18
CA HIS A 365 -8.50 -21.86 1.82
C HIS A 365 -7.89 -21.00 2.92
N ARG A 366 -6.65 -20.54 2.71
CA ARG A 366 -5.88 -19.76 3.69
C ARG A 366 -5.04 -18.67 3.03
N VAL A 367 -4.62 -17.71 3.81
CA VAL A 367 -3.54 -16.77 3.44
C VAL A 367 -2.34 -17.06 4.31
N MET A 368 -1.18 -17.18 3.68
CA MET A 368 0.10 -17.45 4.33
C MET A 368 0.99 -16.20 4.28
N LYS A 369 1.69 -15.92 5.38
CA LYS A 369 2.77 -14.94 5.42
C LYS A 369 4.10 -15.65 5.45
N TRP A 370 5.02 -15.28 4.57
CA TRP A 370 6.39 -15.76 4.52
C TRP A 370 7.36 -14.62 4.82
N MET A 371 8.07 -14.69 5.94
CA MET A 371 9.11 -13.72 6.26
C MET A 371 10.33 -13.93 5.35
N GLU A 372 11.08 -12.87 5.08
CA GLU A 372 12.28 -12.98 4.24
C GLU A 372 13.25 -14.04 4.77
N GLY A 373 13.61 -14.99 3.91
CA GLY A 373 14.52 -16.10 4.24
C GLY A 373 13.93 -17.22 5.11
N ALA A 374 12.63 -17.15 5.45
CA ALA A 374 11.98 -18.23 6.21
C ALA A 374 11.86 -19.49 5.35
N LYS A 375 11.92 -20.67 5.99
CA LYS A 375 11.76 -21.98 5.34
C LYS A 375 10.29 -22.42 5.26
N GLU A 376 9.44 -21.83 6.08
CA GLU A 376 8.01 -22.09 6.16
C GLU A 376 7.27 -20.79 6.47
N GLY A 377 6.00 -20.73 6.07
CA GLY A 377 5.14 -19.59 6.33
C GLY A 377 4.28 -19.79 7.59
N ILE A 378 3.57 -18.73 7.96
CA ILE A 378 2.54 -18.77 9.00
C ILE A 378 1.18 -18.46 8.39
N VAL A 379 0.11 -19.10 8.88
CA VAL A 379 -1.26 -18.77 8.47
C VAL A 379 -1.67 -17.47 9.16
N VAL A 380 -2.07 -16.47 8.36
CA VAL A 380 -2.48 -15.15 8.86
C VAL A 380 -3.96 -14.85 8.63
N ALA A 381 -4.64 -15.62 7.78
CA ALA A 381 -6.09 -15.55 7.56
C ALA A 381 -6.61 -16.90 7.06
N GLY A 382 -7.85 -17.21 7.42
CA GLY A 382 -8.48 -18.49 7.07
C GLY A 382 -8.04 -19.65 7.95
N SER A 383 -8.48 -20.84 7.57
CA SER A 383 -8.18 -22.09 8.28
C SER A 383 -7.92 -23.21 7.27
N GLN A 384 -7.63 -24.41 7.74
CA GLN A 384 -7.40 -25.57 6.85
C GLN A 384 -8.68 -26.10 6.17
N HIS A 385 -9.86 -25.56 6.51
CA HIS A 385 -11.12 -26.04 5.98
C HIS A 385 -11.88 -24.92 5.27
N GLN A 386 -12.40 -25.24 4.11
CA GLN A 386 -13.29 -24.35 3.38
C GLN A 386 -14.57 -24.07 4.20
N GLY A 387 -14.99 -22.82 4.22
CA GLY A 387 -16.22 -22.43 4.89
C GLY A 387 -16.51 -20.94 4.79
N ASN A 388 -17.60 -20.51 5.43
CA ASN A 388 -18.07 -19.14 5.45
C ASN A 388 -18.09 -18.50 6.86
N ASP A 389 -17.62 -19.22 7.87
CA ASP A 389 -17.47 -18.66 9.21
C ASP A 389 -16.42 -17.53 9.23
N LEU A 390 -16.39 -16.74 10.30
CA LEU A 390 -15.42 -15.64 10.42
C LEU A 390 -13.97 -16.12 10.56
N THR A 391 -13.73 -17.40 10.85
CA THR A 391 -12.42 -18.04 10.89
C THR A 391 -12.04 -18.72 9.58
N GLN A 392 -12.93 -18.76 8.60
CA GLN A 392 -12.81 -19.57 7.38
C GLN A 392 -12.80 -18.69 6.14
N LEU A 393 -12.23 -19.23 5.08
CA LEU A 393 -12.23 -18.69 3.72
C LEU A 393 -12.71 -19.75 2.73
N SER A 394 -13.15 -19.32 1.57
CA SER A 394 -13.49 -20.19 0.45
C SER A 394 -12.86 -19.66 -0.83
N CYS A 395 -11.80 -20.33 -1.29
CA CYS A 395 -11.00 -19.92 -2.45
C CYS A 395 -10.54 -18.45 -2.38
N PRO A 396 -9.71 -18.09 -1.37
CA PRO A 396 -9.18 -16.74 -1.25
C PRO A 396 -8.43 -16.35 -2.51
N SER A 397 -8.59 -15.09 -2.91
CA SER A 397 -7.92 -14.52 -4.09
C SER A 397 -7.16 -13.25 -3.70
N GLY A 398 -7.56 -12.07 -4.12
CA GLY A 398 -6.84 -10.84 -3.82
C GLY A 398 -6.46 -10.69 -2.36
N VAL A 399 -5.23 -10.30 -2.09
CA VAL A 399 -4.69 -10.03 -0.74
C VAL A 399 -3.92 -8.73 -0.73
N THR A 400 -4.10 -7.95 0.32
CA THR A 400 -3.27 -6.77 0.62
C THR A 400 -3.16 -6.58 2.12
N VAL A 401 -2.17 -5.80 2.56
CA VAL A 401 -1.93 -5.56 3.98
C VAL A 401 -1.74 -4.06 4.19
N ASP A 402 -2.40 -3.53 5.20
CA ASP A 402 -2.21 -2.12 5.58
C ASP A 402 -0.98 -1.92 6.47
N GLN A 403 -0.65 -0.67 6.75
CA GLN A 403 0.50 -0.29 7.59
C GLN A 403 0.40 -0.81 9.02
N MET A 404 -0.79 -1.16 9.50
CA MET A 404 -1.01 -1.74 10.83
C MET A 404 -0.85 -3.27 10.84
N GLY A 405 -0.58 -3.88 9.68
CA GLY A 405 -0.47 -5.31 9.51
C GLY A 405 -1.82 -6.02 9.44
N THR A 406 -2.92 -5.29 9.20
CA THR A 406 -4.24 -5.89 8.93
C THR A 406 -4.23 -6.50 7.54
N VAL A 407 -4.54 -7.77 7.45
CA VAL A 407 -4.61 -8.53 6.20
C VAL A 407 -6.02 -8.45 5.64
N TYR A 408 -6.18 -7.91 4.44
CA TYR A 408 -7.44 -7.85 3.70
C TYR A 408 -7.42 -8.94 2.62
N VAL A 409 -8.50 -9.71 2.54
CA VAL A 409 -8.58 -10.89 1.67
C VAL A 409 -9.90 -10.89 0.93
N VAL A 410 -9.86 -11.09 -0.36
CA VAL A 410 -11.04 -11.41 -1.15
C VAL A 410 -11.39 -12.89 -0.93
N ASP A 411 -12.51 -13.13 -0.29
CA ASP A 411 -13.10 -14.46 -0.04
C ASP A 411 -14.08 -14.79 -1.16
N SER A 412 -13.51 -15.18 -2.31
CA SER A 412 -14.11 -15.17 -3.63
C SER A 412 -15.42 -15.95 -3.72
N TRP A 413 -15.45 -17.18 -3.19
CA TRP A 413 -16.64 -18.04 -3.26
C TRP A 413 -17.69 -17.71 -2.19
N ASN A 414 -17.33 -16.89 -1.19
CA ASN A 414 -18.27 -16.33 -0.23
C ASN A 414 -18.71 -14.92 -0.60
N HIS A 415 -18.32 -14.41 -1.80
CA HIS A 415 -18.75 -13.13 -2.35
C HIS A 415 -18.53 -11.93 -1.41
N ARG A 416 -17.37 -11.92 -0.71
CA ARG A 416 -17.06 -10.91 0.31
C ARG A 416 -15.58 -10.55 0.33
N VAL A 417 -15.27 -9.42 0.96
CA VAL A 417 -13.92 -9.09 1.41
C VAL A 417 -13.88 -9.17 2.92
N MET A 418 -12.87 -9.83 3.44
CA MET A 418 -12.64 -10.02 4.87
C MET A 418 -11.37 -9.31 5.30
N CYS A 419 -11.24 -8.97 6.59
CA CYS A 419 -9.97 -8.52 7.16
C CYS A 419 -9.63 -9.24 8.47
N TRP A 420 -8.33 -9.46 8.69
CA TRP A 420 -7.78 -9.99 9.94
C TRP A 420 -6.79 -8.97 10.50
N SER A 421 -7.07 -8.46 11.70
CA SER A 421 -6.07 -7.68 12.44
C SER A 421 -4.87 -8.56 12.79
N LYS A 422 -3.72 -7.95 13.01
CA LYS A 422 -2.52 -8.69 13.40
C LYS A 422 -2.81 -9.60 14.60
N GLU A 423 -2.42 -10.88 14.49
CA GLU A 423 -2.62 -11.93 15.51
C GLU A 423 -4.10 -12.27 15.82
N ALA A 424 -5.05 -11.77 15.03
CA ALA A 424 -6.46 -12.11 15.23
C ALA A 424 -6.75 -13.57 14.83
N THR A 425 -7.54 -14.26 15.65
CA THR A 425 -7.96 -15.64 15.38
C THR A 425 -9.19 -15.74 14.49
N GLN A 426 -9.89 -14.61 14.27
CA GLN A 426 -11.05 -14.51 13.39
C GLN A 426 -11.02 -13.19 12.62
N GLY A 427 -11.60 -13.21 11.44
CA GLY A 427 -11.74 -12.04 10.60
C GLY A 427 -13.05 -11.28 10.83
N ASN A 428 -13.17 -10.15 10.15
CA ASN A 428 -14.40 -9.38 10.05
C ASN A 428 -14.74 -9.19 8.57
N VAL A 429 -16.03 -9.15 8.25
CA VAL A 429 -16.50 -8.79 6.91
C VAL A 429 -16.31 -7.29 6.72
N VAL A 430 -15.63 -6.93 5.65
CA VAL A 430 -15.38 -5.53 5.24
C VAL A 430 -16.50 -5.06 4.32
N VAL A 431 -16.71 -5.76 3.21
CA VAL A 431 -17.76 -5.47 2.21
C VAL A 431 -18.26 -6.77 1.58
N GLY A 432 -19.47 -6.75 1.01
CA GLY A 432 -20.10 -7.94 0.45
C GLY A 432 -20.68 -8.87 1.54
N GLY A 433 -20.81 -10.16 1.21
CA GLY A 433 -21.36 -11.16 2.13
C GLY A 433 -22.89 -11.14 2.25
N ASN A 434 -23.56 -10.39 1.40
CA ASN A 434 -25.03 -10.28 1.32
C ASN A 434 -25.60 -11.13 0.17
N GLU A 435 -25.13 -12.38 0.05
CA GLU A 435 -25.31 -13.23 -1.12
C GLU A 435 -24.65 -12.67 -2.39
N HIS A 436 -24.55 -13.48 -3.44
CA HIS A 436 -24.06 -12.99 -4.72
C HIS A 436 -25.12 -12.14 -5.43
N GLY A 437 -24.70 -11.08 -6.09
CA GLY A 437 -25.64 -10.22 -6.81
C GLY A 437 -24.99 -8.97 -7.40
N GLU A 438 -25.82 -8.12 -8.03
CA GLU A 438 -25.38 -6.92 -8.75
C GLU A 438 -25.64 -5.62 -7.97
N GLN A 439 -26.28 -5.67 -6.80
CA GLN A 439 -26.56 -4.47 -6.02
C GLN A 439 -25.26 -3.80 -5.55
N ALA A 440 -25.37 -2.55 -5.08
CA ALA A 440 -24.21 -1.79 -4.64
C ALA A 440 -23.45 -2.44 -3.46
N ASN A 441 -24.16 -3.14 -2.59
CA ASN A 441 -23.60 -3.86 -1.42
C ASN A 441 -23.38 -5.36 -1.67
N GLN A 442 -23.47 -5.80 -2.92
CA GLN A 442 -23.25 -7.18 -3.31
C GLN A 442 -22.04 -7.31 -4.25
N LEU A 443 -21.40 -8.46 -4.20
CA LEU A 443 -20.32 -8.88 -5.08
C LEU A 443 -20.67 -10.23 -5.71
N ASN A 444 -20.08 -10.54 -6.86
CA ASN A 444 -20.27 -11.82 -7.53
C ASN A 444 -18.91 -12.36 -8.01
N HIS A 445 -18.35 -13.31 -7.30
CA HIS A 445 -17.02 -13.86 -7.54
C HIS A 445 -15.95 -12.76 -7.62
N PRO A 446 -15.76 -11.94 -6.57
CA PRO A 446 -14.71 -10.95 -6.56
C PRO A 446 -13.34 -11.62 -6.61
N LEU A 447 -12.35 -10.99 -7.28
CA LEU A 447 -10.99 -11.52 -7.41
C LEU A 447 -9.92 -10.58 -6.88
N GLY A 448 -9.54 -9.54 -7.62
CA GLY A 448 -8.51 -8.60 -7.26
C GLY A 448 -8.99 -7.53 -6.29
N LEU A 449 -8.09 -6.98 -5.50
CA LEU A 449 -8.34 -5.82 -4.65
C LEU A 449 -7.13 -4.89 -4.63
N SER A 450 -7.39 -3.59 -4.43
CA SER A 450 -6.36 -2.56 -4.31
C SER A 450 -6.87 -1.40 -3.45
N PHE A 451 -5.95 -0.65 -2.83
CA PHE A 451 -6.28 0.57 -2.09
C PHE A 451 -5.82 1.81 -2.85
N ASP A 452 -6.58 2.92 -2.75
CA ASP A 452 -6.04 4.23 -3.09
C ASP A 452 -5.31 4.87 -1.89
N GLN A 453 -4.65 6.02 -2.11
CA GLN A 453 -3.93 6.75 -1.05
C GLN A 453 -4.84 7.21 0.11
N LYS A 454 -6.15 7.31 -0.13
CA LYS A 454 -7.15 7.63 0.89
C LYS A 454 -7.67 6.39 1.60
N ARG A 455 -7.09 5.22 1.31
CA ARG A 455 -7.49 3.90 1.81
C ARG A 455 -8.90 3.48 1.40
N ASN A 456 -9.48 4.04 0.33
CA ASN A 456 -10.68 3.47 -0.25
C ASN A 456 -10.34 2.15 -0.92
N LEU A 457 -11.22 1.17 -0.78
CA LEU A 457 -11.03 -0.18 -1.30
C LEU A 457 -11.64 -0.30 -2.70
N TYR A 458 -10.85 -0.79 -3.65
CA TYR A 458 -11.30 -1.14 -4.99
C TYR A 458 -11.31 -2.66 -5.12
N VAL A 459 -12.40 -3.21 -5.62
CA VAL A 459 -12.62 -4.65 -5.74
C VAL A 459 -13.02 -4.97 -7.17
N THR A 460 -12.35 -5.96 -7.75
CA THR A 460 -12.72 -6.53 -9.04
C THR A 460 -13.91 -7.46 -8.84
N ASP A 461 -15.08 -7.05 -9.28
CA ASP A 461 -16.35 -7.79 -9.19
C ASP A 461 -16.56 -8.56 -10.49
N GLN A 462 -15.86 -9.70 -10.60
CA GLN A 462 -15.58 -10.43 -11.84
C GLN A 462 -16.82 -10.76 -12.64
N ASN A 463 -17.79 -11.46 -12.04
CA ASN A 463 -18.98 -11.94 -12.75
C ASN A 463 -20.01 -10.85 -13.01
N ASN A 464 -19.88 -9.69 -12.35
CA ASN A 464 -20.66 -8.48 -12.65
C ASN A 464 -19.94 -7.55 -13.62
N HIS A 465 -18.78 -7.95 -14.16
CA HIS A 465 -18.03 -7.23 -15.17
C HIS A 465 -17.78 -5.75 -14.82
N ARG A 466 -17.39 -5.49 -13.56
CA ARG A 466 -17.18 -4.13 -13.02
C ARG A 466 -16.06 -4.05 -11.99
N ILE A 467 -15.59 -2.84 -11.74
CA ILE A 467 -14.77 -2.50 -10.59
C ILE A 467 -15.64 -1.68 -9.63
N GLN A 468 -15.73 -2.14 -8.38
CA GLN A 468 -16.42 -1.45 -7.29
C GLN A 468 -15.43 -0.75 -6.38
N LYS A 469 -15.73 0.51 -6.04
CA LYS A 469 -15.01 1.29 -5.02
C LYS A 469 -15.86 1.40 -3.77
N PHE A 470 -15.28 1.10 -2.61
CA PHE A 470 -15.89 1.26 -1.29
C PHE A 470 -15.12 2.33 -0.52
N ASN A 471 -15.83 3.36 -0.08
CA ASN A 471 -15.21 4.45 0.66
C ASN A 471 -15.12 4.12 2.15
N ILE A 472 -14.08 4.63 2.80
CA ILE A 472 -14.01 4.65 4.27
C ILE A 472 -15.04 5.65 4.79
N ASP A 473 -15.80 5.25 5.82
CA ASP A 473 -16.71 6.14 6.54
C ASP A 473 -15.90 7.13 7.38
N SER A 474 -15.77 8.35 6.90
CA SER A 474 -15.09 9.45 7.59
C SER A 474 -15.93 10.09 8.73
N SER A 475 -17.19 9.67 8.90
CA SER A 475 -18.09 10.25 9.90
C SER A 475 -17.81 9.80 11.34
N SER A 476 -16.92 8.84 11.55
CA SER A 476 -16.51 8.32 12.87
C SER A 476 -15.44 9.19 13.57
N HIS A 477 -15.13 10.37 13.04
CA HIS A 477 -14.12 11.29 13.58
C HIS A 477 -14.72 12.51 14.30
N SER A 478 -16.00 12.44 14.73
CA SER A 478 -16.63 13.50 15.55
C SER A 478 -16.83 13.06 16.99
#